data_12a8a56f49a6654960dcd37cb361036c
#
_entry.id   12a8a56f49a6654960dcd37cb361036c
#
_cell.length_a   1.000
_cell.length_b   1.000
_cell.length_c   1.000
_cell.angle_alpha   90.00
_cell.angle_beta   90.00
_cell.angle_gamma   90.00
#
_symmetry.space_group_name_H-M   'P 1'
#
loop_
_entity.id
_entity.type
_entity.pdbx_description
1 polymer ?
#
loop_
_entity_poly.entity_id
_entity_poly.type
_entity_poly.pdbx_seq_one_letter_code
_entity_poly.pdbx_strand_id
1 'polypeptide(L)'
;DYEELSQSRPATTTSGLLQGVSAGLYVSQTSGKPGSEGVSMRIRGVGTLNDAAPLVIVDGFEGTINNVNPQDIASISVLKDAASCAIYGNRGANGVILITTKTAKEGRFNIEYTGMVAYQEPEHYFDVISNYADYMEIMNESAWNVGKANVFSQTMIDLWREKEKTPNGIADSGYPNYVAYPNVDWMEAIFTPSVYQKHSISASGSTERIKYLMSVSYMDNPGVIDNSTVTRTSYRFNLSSDVTEWLEVGARIYGYRSDTELADISGSMTLLSRGVPCIYPYYDGKYGWMENPEQSSESRNNLYFFNRYKGSNITHYNNTTAFVNVKLPWNIRYHASFNYSWRDALQKQHPTLGDAYSFSRDEVAYSYNDLSKLYLTYTQTHTGRWEFQTTLDWAGTYGKHDISAMAGFEAYYLNDQSFASTKTGFENNVLEEMDNVLEATSISGSQTDYAAASVFGRVTYSYADKYLAEVNLRYDGSSRFARQSRWGLFPSFSAGWRISQEDFLKGTWVDNLKLRLSWGKLGNNSIGNYDYLSTYASGYSYPF
;
A
#
# COMPACT_ATOMS: atom_id res chain seq x y z
N ASP A 1 -10.46 16.78 12.38
CA ASP A 1 -10.55 17.20 10.98
C ASP A 1 -9.46 16.48 10.17
N TYR A 2 -9.80 16.00 8.96
CA TYR A 2 -8.83 15.27 8.12
C TYR A 2 -7.75 16.22 7.58
N GLU A 3 -8.11 17.45 7.26
CA GLU A 3 -7.17 18.46 6.76
C GLU A 3 -6.07 18.76 7.79
N GLU A 4 -6.44 18.96 9.04
CA GLU A 4 -5.50 19.13 10.15
C GLU A 4 -4.59 17.90 10.34
N LEU A 5 -5.17 16.70 10.24
CA LEU A 5 -4.43 15.45 10.34
C LEU A 5 -3.39 15.30 9.24
N SER A 6 -3.74 15.63 7.99
CA SER A 6 -2.85 15.52 6.83
C SER A 6 -1.70 16.54 6.84
N GLN A 7 -1.87 17.65 7.54
CA GLN A 7 -0.84 18.69 7.70
C GLN A 7 0.06 18.44 8.90
N SER A 8 -0.46 17.83 9.97
CA SER A 8 0.28 17.63 11.23
C SER A 8 1.11 16.35 11.27
N ARG A 9 0.84 15.36 10.38
CA ARG A 9 1.53 14.08 10.35
C ARG A 9 2.30 13.88 9.05
N PRO A 10 3.63 13.66 9.09
CA PRO A 10 4.43 13.37 7.91
C PRO A 10 4.26 11.90 7.47
N ALA A 11 3.04 11.51 7.07
CA ALA A 11 2.81 10.17 6.57
C ALA A 11 3.02 10.10 5.06
N THR A 12 3.74 9.09 4.62
CA THR A 12 4.05 8.83 3.21
C THR A 12 2.83 8.32 2.44
N THR A 13 1.90 7.64 3.14
CA THR A 13 0.68 7.06 2.56
C THR A 13 -0.60 7.57 3.22
N THR A 14 -1.69 7.61 2.47
CA THR A 14 -3.01 7.99 3.00
C THR A 14 -3.50 7.03 4.08
N SER A 15 -3.20 5.74 3.94
CA SER A 15 -3.58 4.73 4.92
C SER A 15 -2.83 4.87 6.24
N GLY A 16 -1.56 5.28 6.21
CA GLY A 16 -0.75 5.55 7.40
C GLY A 16 -1.29 6.69 8.26
N LEU A 17 -1.91 7.69 7.64
CA LEU A 17 -2.57 8.80 8.36
C LEU A 17 -3.71 8.34 9.27
N LEU A 18 -4.34 7.19 8.99
CA LEU A 18 -5.47 6.69 9.76
C LEU A 18 -5.09 5.95 11.04
N GLN A 19 -3.81 5.72 11.26
CA GLN A 19 -3.33 4.99 12.44
C GLN A 19 -3.65 5.79 13.72
N GLY A 20 -4.39 5.16 14.64
CA GLY A 20 -4.76 5.77 15.92
C GLY A 20 -5.85 6.87 15.86
N VAL A 21 -6.46 7.12 14.69
CA VAL A 21 -7.42 8.24 14.49
C VAL A 21 -8.85 7.88 14.89
N SER A 22 -9.26 6.63 14.73
CA SER A 22 -10.65 6.22 14.94
C SER A 22 -10.75 4.99 15.84
N ALA A 23 -11.50 5.10 16.93
CA ALA A 23 -11.79 3.97 17.80
C ALA A 23 -12.42 2.80 17.01
N GLY A 24 -11.90 1.59 17.16
CA GLY A 24 -12.36 0.39 16.46
C GLY A 24 -11.89 0.25 15.01
N LEU A 25 -11.05 1.14 14.50
CA LEU A 25 -10.26 0.96 13.30
C LEU A 25 -8.84 0.57 13.74
N TYR A 26 -8.43 -0.63 13.43
CA TYR A 26 -7.07 -1.11 13.63
C TYR A 26 -6.29 -0.94 12.32
N VAL A 27 -5.14 -0.29 12.42
CA VAL A 27 -4.24 -0.03 11.29
C VAL A 27 -2.86 -0.51 11.69
N SER A 28 -2.32 -1.47 10.96
CA SER A 28 -0.98 -2.04 11.19
C SER A 28 -0.14 -1.90 9.93
N GLN A 29 1.01 -1.31 10.07
CA GLN A 29 2.03 -1.23 9.02
C GLN A 29 3.13 -2.25 9.31
N THR A 30 3.43 -3.10 8.32
CA THR A 30 4.42 -4.18 8.44
C THR A 30 5.77 -3.83 7.81
N SER A 31 5.83 -2.78 7.02
CA SER A 31 7.05 -2.34 6.33
C SER A 31 7.11 -0.82 6.26
N GLY A 32 8.30 -0.27 6.51
CA GLY A 32 8.63 1.14 6.26
C GLY A 32 9.29 1.37 4.89
N LYS A 33 9.48 0.30 4.08
CA LYS A 33 10.09 0.42 2.75
C LYS A 33 9.23 1.30 1.85
N PRO A 34 9.76 2.36 1.24
CA PRO A 34 9.05 3.17 0.26
C PRO A 34 8.39 2.31 -0.83
N GLY A 35 7.14 2.62 -1.17
CA GLY A 35 6.33 1.86 -2.12
C GLY A 35 5.77 0.52 -1.61
N SER A 36 6.18 0.06 -0.43
CA SER A 36 5.69 -1.15 0.24
C SER A 36 5.10 -0.84 1.62
N GLU A 37 4.79 0.43 1.89
CA GLU A 37 4.20 0.91 3.15
C GLU A 37 2.71 0.57 3.28
N GLY A 38 2.27 -0.47 2.60
CA GLY A 38 0.89 -0.93 2.67
C GLY A 38 0.49 -1.28 4.09
N VAL A 39 -0.62 -0.68 4.55
CA VAL A 39 -1.17 -1.00 5.87
C VAL A 39 -2.27 -2.03 5.77
N SER A 40 -2.31 -2.93 6.73
CA SER A 40 -3.46 -3.79 6.97
C SER A 40 -4.46 -3.04 7.85
N MET A 41 -5.70 -2.89 7.37
CA MET A 41 -6.77 -2.23 8.09
C MET A 41 -7.85 -3.24 8.47
N ARG A 42 -8.39 -3.12 9.69
CA ARG A 42 -9.49 -3.95 10.18
C ARG A 42 -10.44 -3.13 11.02
N ILE A 43 -11.75 -3.39 10.88
CA ILE A 43 -12.79 -2.72 11.65
C ILE A 43 -13.42 -3.73 12.62
N ARG A 44 -13.33 -3.45 13.93
CA ARG A 44 -13.87 -4.30 15.01
C ARG A 44 -13.33 -5.73 15.06
N GLY A 45 -12.12 -5.98 14.52
CA GLY A 45 -11.45 -7.28 14.56
C GLY A 45 -11.65 -8.12 13.32
N VAL A 46 -11.41 -9.43 13.42
CA VAL A 46 -11.47 -10.40 12.32
C VAL A 46 -12.77 -11.21 12.45
N GLY A 47 -13.68 -11.03 11.50
CA GLY A 47 -14.96 -11.75 11.44
C GLY A 47 -15.00 -12.89 10.42
N THR A 48 -13.89 -13.14 9.70
CA THR A 48 -13.81 -14.15 8.64
C THR A 48 -12.42 -14.79 8.59
N LEU A 49 -12.33 -16.01 8.10
CA LEU A 49 -11.05 -16.68 7.81
C LEU A 49 -10.43 -16.24 6.49
N ASN A 50 -11.20 -15.56 5.65
CA ASN A 50 -10.76 -14.98 4.38
C ASN A 50 -10.27 -13.54 4.59
N ASP A 51 -10.22 -12.74 3.52
CA ASP A 51 -9.85 -11.33 3.60
C ASP A 51 -10.80 -10.56 4.52
N ALA A 52 -10.25 -9.97 5.59
CA ALA A 52 -10.95 -9.17 6.59
C ALA A 52 -10.77 -7.66 6.38
N ALA A 53 -10.21 -7.22 5.24
CA ALA A 53 -10.05 -5.81 4.93
C ALA A 53 -11.40 -5.11 4.75
N PRO A 54 -11.55 -3.86 5.21
CA PRO A 54 -12.75 -3.07 4.96
C PRO A 54 -12.84 -2.67 3.48
N LEU A 55 -14.07 -2.53 2.99
CA LEU A 55 -14.33 -1.96 1.67
C LEU A 55 -13.96 -0.47 1.69
N VAL A 56 -13.16 -0.02 0.73
CA VAL A 56 -12.84 1.41 0.55
C VAL A 56 -13.65 1.96 -0.62
N ILE A 57 -14.39 3.03 -0.37
CA ILE A 57 -15.17 3.75 -1.38
C ILE A 57 -14.60 5.16 -1.54
N VAL A 58 -14.24 5.54 -2.74
CA VAL A 58 -13.73 6.85 -3.11
C VAL A 58 -14.74 7.55 -4.03
N ASP A 59 -15.33 8.64 -3.56
CA ASP A 59 -16.34 9.41 -4.30
C ASP A 59 -17.50 8.56 -4.89
N GLY A 60 -17.91 7.51 -4.15
CA GLY A 60 -19.02 6.62 -4.51
C GLY A 60 -18.61 5.29 -5.14
N PHE A 61 -17.35 5.11 -5.56
CA PHE A 61 -16.85 3.91 -6.22
C PHE A 61 -15.81 3.18 -5.39
N GLU A 62 -15.76 1.86 -5.52
CA GLU A 62 -14.74 1.08 -4.83
C GLU A 62 -13.34 1.42 -5.35
N GLY A 63 -12.41 1.61 -4.45
CA GLY A 63 -11.04 2.00 -4.77
C GLY A 63 -10.04 1.59 -3.69
N THR A 64 -8.82 2.04 -3.86
CA THR A 64 -7.75 1.83 -2.88
C THR A 64 -7.37 3.16 -2.25
N ILE A 65 -7.31 3.22 -0.93
CA ILE A 65 -7.02 4.44 -0.17
C ILE A 65 -5.72 5.11 -0.61
N ASN A 66 -4.67 4.34 -0.90
CA ASN A 66 -3.36 4.87 -1.30
C ASN A 66 -3.30 5.33 -2.77
N ASN A 67 -4.36 5.11 -3.55
CA ASN A 67 -4.45 5.67 -4.90
C ASN A 67 -4.85 7.15 -4.89
N VAL A 68 -5.39 7.65 -3.78
CA VAL A 68 -5.78 9.06 -3.61
C VAL A 68 -4.67 9.81 -2.88
N ASN A 69 -4.28 10.98 -3.42
CA ASN A 69 -3.33 11.84 -2.71
C ASN A 69 -3.97 12.35 -1.41
N PRO A 70 -3.31 12.26 -0.25
CA PRO A 70 -3.83 12.76 1.03
C PRO A 70 -4.37 14.20 0.96
N GLN A 71 -3.70 15.08 0.23
CA GLN A 71 -4.06 16.50 0.14
C GLN A 71 -5.33 16.77 -0.68
N ASP A 72 -5.76 15.79 -1.49
CA ASP A 72 -7.00 15.86 -2.27
C ASP A 72 -8.23 15.36 -1.49
N ILE A 73 -8.07 14.85 -0.26
CA ILE A 73 -9.16 14.31 0.55
C ILE A 73 -9.80 15.41 1.39
N ALA A 74 -11.13 15.51 1.32
CA ALA A 74 -11.92 16.40 2.16
C ALA A 74 -12.32 15.75 3.47
N SER A 75 -12.74 14.47 3.43
CA SER A 75 -13.16 13.74 4.63
C SER A 75 -13.01 12.23 4.47
N ILE A 76 -12.83 11.56 5.61
CA ILE A 76 -12.87 10.10 5.71
C ILE A 76 -13.89 9.72 6.77
N SER A 77 -14.82 8.84 6.41
CA SER A 77 -15.83 8.29 7.32
C SER A 77 -15.71 6.78 7.41
N VAL A 78 -15.79 6.22 8.61
CA VAL A 78 -15.69 4.78 8.85
C VAL A 78 -17.03 4.23 9.32
N LEU A 79 -17.67 3.42 8.48
CA LEU A 79 -18.93 2.73 8.79
C LEU A 79 -18.60 1.40 9.48
N LYS A 80 -19.10 1.22 10.70
CA LYS A 80 -18.71 0.11 11.57
C LYS A 80 -19.86 -0.85 11.90
N ASP A 81 -21.10 -0.43 11.66
CA ASP A 81 -22.29 -1.24 11.99
C ASP A 81 -22.97 -1.78 10.74
N ALA A 82 -23.64 -2.94 10.89
CA ALA A 82 -24.26 -3.65 9.79
C ALA A 82 -25.33 -2.81 9.06
N ALA A 83 -26.11 -1.99 9.77
CA ALA A 83 -27.13 -1.16 9.15
C ALA A 83 -26.51 -0.07 8.26
N SER A 84 -25.45 0.59 8.73
CA SER A 84 -24.74 1.60 7.93
C SER A 84 -24.02 0.99 6.72
N CYS A 85 -23.53 -0.25 6.84
CA CYS A 85 -22.85 -0.96 5.76
C CYS A 85 -23.83 -1.65 4.79
N ALA A 86 -25.10 -1.77 5.11
CA ALA A 86 -26.09 -2.55 4.37
C ALA A 86 -26.25 -2.11 2.91
N ILE A 87 -26.07 -0.82 2.61
CA ILE A 87 -26.12 -0.30 1.25
C ILE A 87 -25.02 -0.87 0.34
N TYR A 88 -23.94 -1.40 0.94
CA TYR A 88 -22.81 -2.02 0.24
C TYR A 88 -22.92 -3.55 0.16
N GLY A 89 -24.00 -4.13 0.73
CA GLY A 89 -24.39 -5.53 0.59
C GLY A 89 -23.31 -6.54 0.95
N ASN A 90 -23.02 -7.45 0.02
CA ASN A 90 -22.06 -8.54 0.21
C ASN A 90 -20.59 -8.08 0.30
N ARG A 91 -20.28 -6.83 -0.01
CA ARG A 91 -18.94 -6.24 0.10
C ARG A 91 -18.72 -5.50 1.43
N GLY A 92 -19.81 -5.16 2.14
CA GLY A 92 -19.77 -4.36 3.37
C GLY A 92 -19.57 -5.13 4.67
N ALA A 93 -19.37 -6.45 4.64
CA ALA A 93 -19.33 -7.30 5.83
C ALA A 93 -18.22 -6.94 6.83
N ASN A 94 -17.07 -6.51 6.34
CA ASN A 94 -15.89 -6.13 7.14
C ASN A 94 -15.85 -4.64 7.51
N GLY A 95 -16.96 -3.90 7.28
CA GLY A 95 -17.03 -2.45 7.43
C GLY A 95 -16.65 -1.71 6.15
N VAL A 96 -16.90 -0.41 6.13
CA VAL A 96 -16.67 0.44 4.96
C VAL A 96 -15.93 1.71 5.35
N ILE A 97 -14.93 2.10 4.57
CA ILE A 97 -14.22 3.38 4.66
C ILE A 97 -14.66 4.23 3.48
N LEU A 98 -15.33 5.35 3.76
CA LEU A 98 -15.78 6.31 2.77
C LEU A 98 -14.77 7.46 2.69
N ILE A 99 -14.25 7.70 1.50
CA ILE A 99 -13.36 8.81 1.20
C ILE A 99 -14.10 9.77 0.28
N THR A 100 -14.28 10.99 0.76
CA THR A 100 -14.78 12.09 -0.05
C THR A 100 -13.64 13.02 -0.39
N THR A 101 -13.47 13.31 -1.66
CA THR A 101 -12.38 14.17 -2.10
C THR A 101 -12.82 15.63 -2.17
N LYS A 102 -11.83 16.54 -2.17
CA LYS A 102 -12.07 17.99 -2.27
C LYS A 102 -12.79 18.33 -3.58
N THR A 103 -13.74 19.24 -3.46
CA THR A 103 -14.44 19.87 -4.59
C THR A 103 -14.23 21.38 -4.52
N ALA A 104 -14.47 22.09 -5.59
CA ALA A 104 -14.40 23.55 -5.58
C ALA A 104 -15.37 24.13 -4.55
N LYS A 105 -14.89 25.03 -3.70
CA LYS A 105 -15.73 25.86 -2.82
C LYS A 105 -16.38 26.95 -3.67
N GLU A 106 -17.61 27.35 -3.34
CA GLU A 106 -18.25 28.49 -3.98
C GLU A 106 -17.44 29.76 -3.75
N GLY A 107 -17.20 30.54 -4.81
CA GLY A 107 -16.53 31.82 -4.71
C GLY A 107 -15.36 32.00 -5.67
N ARG A 108 -14.37 32.77 -5.24
CA ARG A 108 -13.25 33.24 -6.05
C ARG A 108 -12.28 32.14 -6.42
N PHE A 109 -11.58 32.37 -7.54
CA PHE A 109 -10.41 31.58 -7.91
C PHE A 109 -9.38 31.55 -6.76
N ASN A 110 -8.95 30.33 -6.39
CA ASN A 110 -7.98 30.08 -5.34
C ASN A 110 -6.85 29.20 -5.86
N ILE A 111 -5.62 29.59 -5.56
CA ILE A 111 -4.43 28.74 -5.76
C ILE A 111 -3.85 28.44 -4.39
N GLU A 112 -3.59 27.17 -4.15
CA GLU A 112 -2.98 26.67 -2.92
C GLU A 112 -1.72 25.88 -3.26
N TYR A 113 -0.62 26.17 -2.56
CA TYR A 113 0.58 25.39 -2.60
C TYR A 113 0.85 24.80 -1.21
N THR A 114 1.12 23.51 -1.17
CA THR A 114 1.51 22.80 0.05
C THR A 114 2.84 22.11 -0.20
N GLY A 115 3.85 22.43 0.61
CA GLY A 115 5.17 21.80 0.60
C GLY A 115 5.45 21.07 1.90
N MET A 116 6.09 19.91 1.83
CA MET A 116 6.59 19.17 2.98
C MET A 116 8.01 18.69 2.68
N VAL A 117 8.90 18.93 3.61
CA VAL A 117 10.26 18.36 3.63
C VAL A 117 10.45 17.73 5.00
N ALA A 118 10.85 16.46 5.03
CA ALA A 118 11.06 15.72 6.27
C ALA A 118 12.40 14.98 6.23
N TYR A 119 13.15 15.09 7.30
CA TYR A 119 14.33 14.27 7.54
C TYR A 119 13.88 12.91 8.05
N GLN A 120 14.38 11.84 7.43
CA GLN A 120 14.08 10.45 7.77
C GLN A 120 15.35 9.80 8.30
N GLU A 121 15.23 9.18 9.45
CA GLU A 121 16.25 8.32 10.01
C GLU A 121 15.60 7.05 10.56
N PRO A 122 16.31 5.93 10.63
CA PRO A 122 15.79 4.74 11.29
C PRO A 122 15.57 5.01 12.78
N GLU A 123 14.38 4.65 13.27
CA GLU A 123 14.00 4.92 14.66
C GLU A 123 14.77 4.06 15.65
N HIS A 124 15.06 2.83 15.28
CA HIS A 124 15.77 1.90 16.15
C HIS A 124 16.52 0.85 15.35
N TYR A 125 17.70 0.52 15.83
CA TYR A 125 18.53 -0.56 15.32
C TYR A 125 18.67 -1.66 16.36
N PHE A 126 19.05 -2.85 15.92
CA PHE A 126 19.57 -3.85 16.83
C PHE A 126 20.95 -3.40 17.30
N ASP A 127 21.21 -3.55 18.58
CA ASP A 127 22.57 -3.44 19.09
C ASP A 127 23.38 -4.58 18.51
N VAL A 128 24.35 -4.27 17.67
CA VAL A 128 25.24 -5.24 17.06
C VAL A 128 26.65 -5.12 17.63
N ILE A 129 27.34 -6.23 17.71
CA ILE A 129 28.76 -6.22 18.09
C ILE A 129 29.53 -5.74 16.87
N SER A 130 30.01 -4.51 16.89
CA SER A 130 30.79 -3.91 15.81
C SER A 130 32.30 -4.10 15.96
N ASN A 131 32.80 -4.29 17.19
CA ASN A 131 34.19 -4.62 17.43
C ASN A 131 34.47 -6.11 17.19
N TYR A 132 35.34 -6.41 16.24
CA TYR A 132 35.57 -7.80 15.85
C TYR A 132 36.41 -8.59 16.88
N ALA A 133 37.31 -7.95 17.63
CA ALA A 133 38.03 -8.62 18.69
C ALA A 133 37.09 -9.05 19.83
N ASP A 134 36.12 -8.19 20.21
CA ASP A 134 35.07 -8.54 21.19
C ASP A 134 34.18 -9.67 20.64
N TYR A 135 33.84 -9.64 19.37
CA TYR A 135 33.07 -10.71 18.71
C TYR A 135 33.80 -12.05 18.81
N MET A 136 35.14 -12.09 18.53
CA MET A 136 35.94 -13.31 18.61
C MET A 136 36.01 -13.85 20.05
N GLU A 137 36.17 -12.97 21.04
CA GLU A 137 36.19 -13.35 22.46
C GLU A 137 34.84 -13.96 22.90
N ILE A 138 33.72 -13.34 22.53
CA ILE A 138 32.36 -13.83 22.83
C ILE A 138 32.11 -15.19 22.16
N MET A 139 32.56 -15.35 20.92
CA MET A 139 32.42 -16.63 20.20
C MET A 139 33.25 -17.75 20.85
N ASN A 140 34.45 -17.44 21.33
CA ASN A 140 35.29 -18.39 22.09
C ASN A 140 34.63 -18.76 23.43
N GLU A 141 34.08 -17.77 24.16
CA GLU A 141 33.35 -18.03 25.41
C GLU A 141 32.12 -18.90 25.15
N SER A 142 31.37 -18.61 24.09
CA SER A 142 30.23 -19.43 23.68
C SER A 142 30.62 -20.87 23.35
N ALA A 143 31.75 -21.09 22.67
CA ALA A 143 32.26 -22.41 22.37
C ALA A 143 32.68 -23.15 23.65
N TRP A 144 33.36 -22.47 24.55
CA TRP A 144 33.78 -23.03 25.84
C TRP A 144 32.57 -23.45 26.70
N ASN A 145 31.51 -22.64 26.74
CA ASN A 145 30.29 -22.94 27.50
C ASN A 145 29.60 -24.24 27.07
N VAL A 146 29.83 -24.69 25.84
CA VAL A 146 29.32 -25.97 25.31
C VAL A 146 30.38 -27.06 25.18
N GLY A 147 31.55 -26.86 25.84
CA GLY A 147 32.64 -27.83 25.88
C GLY A 147 33.41 -28.01 24.57
N LYS A 148 33.38 -27.00 23.67
CA LYS A 148 34.14 -26.99 22.42
C LYS A 148 35.44 -26.19 22.56
N ALA A 149 36.38 -26.45 21.65
CA ALA A 149 37.60 -25.65 21.52
C ALA A 149 37.29 -24.22 21.07
N ASN A 150 38.22 -23.31 21.36
CA ASN A 150 38.13 -21.94 20.85
C ASN A 150 37.96 -21.91 19.32
N VAL A 151 37.09 -21.05 18.84
CA VAL A 151 36.86 -20.83 17.42
C VAL A 151 37.99 -19.99 16.82
N PHE A 152 38.47 -19.01 17.60
CA PHE A 152 39.50 -18.07 17.18
C PHE A 152 40.75 -18.20 18.07
N SER A 153 41.93 -18.09 17.46
CA SER A 153 43.20 -18.07 18.15
C SER A 153 43.42 -16.75 18.89
N GLN A 154 44.17 -16.81 20.01
CA GLN A 154 44.53 -15.59 20.74
C GLN A 154 45.38 -14.65 19.86
N THR A 155 46.25 -15.20 19.02
CA THR A 155 47.08 -14.42 18.08
C THR A 155 46.20 -13.55 17.13
N MET A 156 45.08 -14.08 16.67
CA MET A 156 44.16 -13.34 15.81
C MET A 156 43.43 -12.23 16.56
N ILE A 157 43.00 -12.49 17.79
CA ILE A 157 42.37 -11.48 18.65
C ILE A 157 43.37 -10.34 18.94
N ASP A 158 44.62 -10.69 19.33
CA ASP A 158 45.67 -9.70 19.62
C ASP A 158 46.02 -8.87 18.39
N LEU A 159 46.04 -9.46 17.19
CA LEU A 159 46.27 -8.75 15.94
C LEU A 159 45.21 -7.68 15.70
N TRP A 160 43.91 -8.02 15.85
CA TRP A 160 42.84 -7.02 15.68
C TRP A 160 42.93 -5.91 16.73
N ARG A 161 43.20 -6.25 17.99
CA ARG A 161 43.43 -5.27 19.08
C ARG A 161 44.60 -4.33 18.80
N GLU A 162 45.65 -4.84 18.15
CA GLU A 162 46.81 -4.00 17.75
C GLU A 162 46.46 -3.08 16.61
N LYS A 163 45.82 -3.58 15.54
CA LYS A 163 45.48 -2.79 14.34
C LYS A 163 44.42 -1.73 14.61
N GLU A 164 43.52 -2.00 15.55
CA GLU A 164 42.50 -1.04 16.00
C GLU A 164 43.13 0.23 16.62
N LYS A 165 44.30 0.13 17.25
CA LYS A 165 45.00 1.29 17.83
C LYS A 165 45.52 2.27 16.77
N THR A 166 45.70 1.81 15.54
CA THR A 166 46.24 2.59 14.42
C THR A 166 45.35 2.45 13.17
N PRO A 167 44.09 2.90 13.19
CA PRO A 167 43.15 2.63 12.11
C PRO A 167 43.60 3.20 10.75
N ASN A 168 44.27 4.34 10.75
CA ASN A 168 44.81 4.98 9.54
C ASN A 168 46.23 4.50 9.19
N GLY A 169 46.81 3.56 9.96
CA GLY A 169 48.04 2.91 9.61
C GLY A 169 47.87 2.07 8.33
N ILE A 170 48.95 1.85 7.60
CA ILE A 170 48.92 1.04 6.37
C ILE A 170 49.28 -0.40 6.72
N ALA A 171 48.44 -1.35 6.34
CA ALA A 171 48.69 -2.77 6.42
C ALA A 171 49.77 -3.23 5.40
N ASP A 172 50.30 -4.42 5.56
CA ASP A 172 51.30 -4.99 4.64
C ASP A 172 50.74 -5.12 3.20
N SER A 173 49.42 -5.22 3.06
CA SER A 173 48.70 -5.25 1.79
C SER A 173 48.60 -3.89 1.09
N GLY A 174 49.01 -2.78 1.75
CA GLY A 174 48.92 -1.44 1.21
C GLY A 174 47.61 -0.72 1.51
N TYR A 175 46.63 -1.37 2.10
CA TYR A 175 45.35 -0.77 2.50
C TYR A 175 45.40 -0.21 3.92
N PRO A 176 44.56 0.80 4.27
CA PRO A 176 44.43 1.25 5.66
C PRO A 176 43.98 0.14 6.59
N ASN A 177 44.45 0.15 7.85
CA ASN A 177 44.09 -0.89 8.82
C ASN A 177 42.58 -0.98 9.07
N TYR A 178 41.83 0.14 9.04
CA TYR A 178 40.37 0.12 9.19
C TYR A 178 39.65 -0.59 8.03
N VAL A 179 40.31 -0.80 6.89
CA VAL A 179 39.82 -1.56 5.73
C VAL A 179 40.29 -3.00 5.78
N ALA A 180 41.59 -3.24 6.05
CA ALA A 180 42.21 -4.58 6.07
C ALA A 180 41.89 -5.35 7.36
N TYR A 181 41.61 -4.68 8.45
CA TYR A 181 41.25 -5.27 9.77
C TYR A 181 40.00 -4.55 10.31
N PRO A 182 38.85 -4.66 9.65
CA PRO A 182 37.70 -3.84 9.92
C PRO A 182 36.96 -4.19 11.21
N ASN A 183 36.36 -3.18 11.80
CA ASN A 183 35.37 -3.23 12.86
C ASN A 183 34.10 -2.55 12.34
N VAL A 184 33.16 -3.32 11.78
CA VAL A 184 32.04 -2.75 11.05
C VAL A 184 30.75 -2.84 11.86
N ASP A 185 30.14 -1.68 12.07
CA ASP A 185 28.72 -1.61 12.42
C ASP A 185 27.88 -1.73 11.13
N TRP A 186 27.27 -2.88 10.97
CA TRP A 186 26.45 -3.15 9.78
C TRP A 186 25.17 -2.35 9.73
N MET A 187 24.65 -1.90 10.89
CA MET A 187 23.48 -1.03 10.90
C MET A 187 23.82 0.35 10.37
N GLU A 188 24.93 0.93 10.84
CA GLU A 188 25.43 2.20 10.35
C GLU A 188 25.86 2.12 8.88
N ALA A 189 26.42 0.99 8.44
CA ALA A 189 26.89 0.80 7.07
C ALA A 189 25.75 0.67 6.03
N ILE A 190 24.56 0.20 6.42
CA ILE A 190 23.44 -0.07 5.53
C ILE A 190 22.40 1.04 5.57
N PHE A 191 22.15 1.61 6.75
CA PHE A 191 21.10 2.60 6.91
C PHE A 191 21.67 4.01 6.84
N THR A 192 21.18 4.78 5.88
CA THR A 192 21.58 6.16 5.66
C THR A 192 20.37 7.09 5.84
N PRO A 193 20.47 8.12 6.66
CA PRO A 193 19.43 9.14 6.75
C PRO A 193 19.13 9.76 5.39
N SER A 194 17.88 10.09 5.15
CA SER A 194 17.43 10.61 3.86
C SER A 194 16.47 11.79 4.01
N VAL A 195 16.18 12.48 2.92
CA VAL A 195 15.26 13.62 2.90
C VAL A 195 14.06 13.29 2.04
N TYR A 196 12.91 13.12 2.68
CA TYR A 196 11.62 13.02 2.02
C TYR A 196 11.12 14.40 1.62
N GLN A 197 10.56 14.53 0.43
CA GLN A 197 9.94 15.78 0.00
C GLN A 197 8.64 15.54 -0.78
N LYS A 198 7.69 16.43 -0.58
CA LYS A 198 6.42 16.42 -1.28
C LYS A 198 5.96 17.84 -1.56
N HIS A 199 5.55 18.08 -2.79
CA HIS A 199 5.07 19.38 -3.24
C HIS A 199 3.72 19.18 -3.94
N SER A 200 2.75 20.01 -3.63
CA SER A 200 1.42 19.97 -4.23
C SER A 200 0.95 21.38 -4.55
N ILE A 201 0.43 21.56 -5.74
CA ILE A 201 -0.25 22.78 -6.15
C ILE A 201 -1.67 22.44 -6.59
N SER A 202 -2.63 23.22 -6.12
CA SER A 202 -4.01 23.10 -6.54
C SER A 202 -4.59 24.45 -6.95
N ALA A 203 -5.47 24.42 -7.93
CA ALA A 203 -6.25 25.56 -8.38
C ALA A 203 -7.73 25.19 -8.37
N SER A 204 -8.55 25.99 -7.72
CA SER A 204 -9.99 25.75 -7.65
C SER A 204 -10.78 27.04 -7.79
N GLY A 205 -11.99 26.93 -8.28
CA GLY A 205 -12.90 28.06 -8.38
C GLY A 205 -14.28 27.64 -8.85
N SER A 206 -15.23 28.56 -8.72
CA SER A 206 -16.56 28.36 -9.23
C SER A 206 -17.11 29.66 -9.84
N THR A 207 -17.93 29.50 -10.87
CA THR A 207 -18.87 30.51 -11.36
C THR A 207 -20.26 30.08 -10.91
N GLU A 208 -21.29 30.84 -11.32
CA GLU A 208 -22.69 30.47 -11.07
C GLU A 208 -23.06 29.07 -11.62
N ARG A 209 -22.36 28.60 -12.66
CA ARG A 209 -22.71 27.36 -13.37
C ARG A 209 -21.59 26.32 -13.39
N ILE A 210 -20.34 26.70 -13.20
CA ILE A 210 -19.20 25.82 -13.39
C ILE A 210 -18.39 25.80 -12.10
N LYS A 211 -18.07 24.56 -11.62
CA LYS A 211 -17.16 24.32 -10.50
C LYS A 211 -15.99 23.49 -11.00
N TYR A 212 -14.77 23.91 -10.69
CA TYR A 212 -13.57 23.19 -11.10
C TYR A 212 -12.52 23.14 -10.00
N LEU A 213 -11.80 22.03 -9.95
CA LEU A 213 -10.63 21.84 -9.11
C LEU A 213 -9.59 21.05 -9.90
N MET A 214 -8.37 21.53 -9.91
CA MET A 214 -7.20 20.85 -10.48
C MET A 214 -6.13 20.78 -9.42
N SER A 215 -5.42 19.66 -9.33
CA SER A 215 -4.22 19.52 -8.50
C SER A 215 -3.16 18.70 -9.19
N VAL A 216 -1.91 19.02 -8.92
CA VAL A 216 -0.72 18.23 -9.28
C VAL A 216 0.17 18.16 -8.07
N SER A 217 0.70 16.98 -7.79
CA SER A 217 1.67 16.78 -6.72
C SER A 217 2.82 15.91 -7.16
N TYR A 218 3.98 16.21 -6.61
CA TYR A 218 5.21 15.44 -6.75
C TYR A 218 5.68 14.99 -5.37
N MET A 219 6.09 13.74 -5.26
CA MET A 219 6.65 13.14 -4.05
C MET A 219 7.95 12.43 -4.43
N ASP A 220 8.97 12.65 -3.61
CA ASP A 220 10.25 11.96 -3.65
C ASP A 220 10.55 11.37 -2.27
N ASN A 221 10.64 10.05 -2.21
CA ASN A 221 10.91 9.29 -1.00
C ASN A 221 12.08 8.33 -1.25
N PRO A 222 13.32 8.75 -0.97
CA PRO A 222 14.50 7.92 -1.21
C PRO A 222 14.62 6.72 -0.25
N GLY A 223 13.87 6.73 0.88
CA GLY A 223 14.03 5.71 1.91
C GLY A 223 15.32 5.90 2.71
N VAL A 224 15.61 4.95 3.60
CA VAL A 224 16.81 4.94 4.46
C VAL A 224 17.77 3.82 4.11
N ILE A 225 17.54 3.14 2.99
CA ILE A 225 18.39 2.09 2.42
C ILE A 225 18.55 2.40 0.93
N ASP A 226 19.77 2.28 0.41
CA ASP A 226 20.05 2.48 -1.01
C ASP A 226 19.18 1.62 -1.92
N ASN A 227 18.89 2.11 -3.14
CA ASN A 227 18.04 1.45 -4.14
C ASN A 227 16.60 1.18 -3.65
N SER A 228 16.08 2.00 -2.75
CA SER A 228 14.70 1.90 -2.25
C SER A 228 13.85 3.14 -2.52
N THR A 229 14.26 3.99 -3.44
CA THR A 229 13.57 5.25 -3.78
C THR A 229 12.21 5.00 -4.41
N VAL A 230 11.26 5.84 -4.04
CA VAL A 230 9.97 5.96 -4.73
C VAL A 230 9.73 7.41 -5.11
N THR A 231 9.54 7.65 -6.39
CA THR A 231 9.02 8.91 -6.88
C THR A 231 7.59 8.74 -7.34
N ARG A 232 6.73 9.74 -7.09
CA ARG A 232 5.33 9.71 -7.51
C ARG A 232 4.86 11.07 -7.95
N THR A 233 4.33 11.14 -9.16
CA THR A 233 3.60 12.30 -9.67
C THR A 233 2.11 11.97 -9.72
N SER A 234 1.29 12.74 -9.01
CA SER A 234 -0.17 12.55 -8.97
C SER A 234 -0.87 13.77 -9.55
N TYR A 235 -2.03 13.54 -10.14
CA TYR A 235 -2.87 14.59 -10.71
C TYR A 235 -4.34 14.36 -10.39
N ARG A 236 -5.09 15.46 -10.34
CA ARG A 236 -6.54 15.45 -10.18
C ARG A 236 -7.17 16.56 -10.99
N PHE A 237 -8.32 16.27 -11.56
CA PHE A 237 -9.18 17.21 -12.26
C PHE A 237 -10.65 16.90 -11.97
N ASN A 238 -11.35 17.83 -11.37
CA ASN A 238 -12.78 17.76 -11.10
C ASN A 238 -13.46 18.92 -11.83
N LEU A 239 -14.48 18.62 -12.59
CA LEU A 239 -15.31 19.61 -13.28
C LEU A 239 -16.77 19.23 -13.12
N SER A 240 -17.62 20.18 -12.73
CA SER A 240 -19.07 20.04 -12.87
C SER A 240 -19.70 21.33 -13.40
N SER A 241 -20.81 21.18 -14.09
CA SER A 241 -21.55 22.28 -14.67
C SER A 241 -23.05 22.09 -14.51
N ASP A 242 -23.71 23.12 -13.96
CA ASP A 242 -25.16 23.27 -13.99
C ASP A 242 -25.57 23.76 -15.40
N VAL A 243 -25.75 22.80 -16.34
CA VAL A 243 -26.15 23.11 -17.74
C VAL A 243 -27.48 23.84 -17.80
N THR A 244 -28.40 23.39 -16.93
CA THR A 244 -29.69 24.04 -16.68
C THR A 244 -29.98 23.97 -15.17
N GLU A 245 -31.07 24.60 -14.70
CA GLU A 245 -31.50 24.51 -13.29
C GLU A 245 -31.84 23.08 -12.83
N TRP A 246 -32.17 22.21 -13.78
CA TRP A 246 -32.54 20.81 -13.53
C TRP A 246 -31.50 19.78 -13.97
N LEU A 247 -30.42 20.17 -14.68
CA LEU A 247 -29.40 19.27 -15.22
C LEU A 247 -28.01 19.73 -14.82
N GLU A 248 -27.34 18.91 -14.01
CA GLU A 248 -25.91 18.99 -13.72
C GLU A 248 -25.18 17.83 -14.40
N VAL A 249 -24.06 18.12 -15.03
CA VAL A 249 -23.11 17.11 -15.55
C VAL A 249 -21.72 17.37 -15.00
N GLY A 250 -20.94 16.31 -14.86
CA GLY A 250 -19.57 16.48 -14.39
C GLY A 250 -18.67 15.29 -14.67
N ALA A 251 -17.38 15.55 -14.50
CA ALA A 251 -16.34 14.56 -14.59
C ALA A 251 -15.32 14.73 -13.44
N ARG A 252 -14.78 13.61 -12.97
CA ARG A 252 -13.68 13.55 -11.99
C ARG A 252 -12.63 12.62 -12.53
N ILE A 253 -11.42 13.11 -12.63
CA ILE A 253 -10.28 12.34 -13.12
C ILE A 253 -9.19 12.47 -12.08
N TYR A 254 -8.59 11.36 -11.66
CA TYR A 254 -7.38 11.37 -10.85
C TYR A 254 -6.50 10.18 -11.17
N GLY A 255 -5.22 10.34 -10.94
CA GLY A 255 -4.28 9.28 -11.20
C GLY A 255 -2.87 9.63 -10.75
N TYR A 256 -1.97 8.70 -11.03
CA TYR A 256 -0.55 8.90 -10.76
C TYR A 256 0.33 8.04 -11.66
N ARG A 257 1.57 8.50 -11.80
CA ARG A 257 2.72 7.68 -12.16
C ARG A 257 3.61 7.55 -10.95
N SER A 258 4.01 6.30 -10.63
CA SER A 258 5.00 6.01 -9.60
C SER A 258 6.14 5.21 -10.22
N ASP A 259 7.36 5.60 -9.87
CA ASP A 259 8.58 4.85 -10.19
C ASP A 259 9.19 4.39 -8.86
N THR A 260 9.38 3.08 -8.73
CA THR A 260 9.81 2.43 -7.49
C THR A 260 11.05 1.60 -7.78
N GLU A 261 12.14 1.89 -7.09
CA GLU A 261 13.34 1.04 -7.13
C GLU A 261 13.12 -0.28 -6.40
N LEU A 262 13.68 -1.35 -6.95
CA LEU A 262 13.48 -2.72 -6.46
C LEU A 262 14.76 -3.25 -5.81
N ALA A 263 15.02 -2.89 -4.56
CA ALA A 263 16.01 -3.57 -3.74
C ALA A 263 15.41 -4.83 -3.08
N ASP A 264 16.18 -5.91 -2.99
CA ASP A 264 15.81 -7.09 -2.20
C ASP A 264 16.09 -6.85 -0.70
N ILE A 265 15.25 -6.05 -0.07
CA ILE A 265 15.41 -5.71 1.35
C ILE A 265 15.07 -6.90 2.25
N SER A 266 14.03 -7.67 1.92
CA SER A 266 13.53 -8.73 2.80
C SER A 266 14.56 -9.86 2.99
N GLY A 267 15.16 -10.37 1.92
CA GLY A 267 16.21 -11.38 1.98
C GLY A 267 17.48 -10.85 2.64
N SER A 268 17.85 -9.62 2.32
CA SER A 268 19.06 -8.97 2.81
C SER A 268 18.98 -8.64 4.31
N MET A 269 17.81 -8.29 4.86
CA MET A 269 17.62 -8.09 6.31
C MET A 269 17.89 -9.36 7.12
N THR A 270 17.57 -10.55 6.59
CA THR A 270 17.91 -11.81 7.23
C THR A 270 19.43 -12.04 7.27
N LEU A 271 20.15 -11.61 6.21
CA LEU A 271 21.61 -11.69 6.18
C LEU A 271 22.25 -10.67 7.13
N LEU A 272 21.65 -9.48 7.26
CA LEU A 272 22.13 -8.43 8.13
C LEU A 272 22.20 -8.87 9.60
N SER A 273 21.20 -9.64 10.08
CA SER A 273 21.18 -10.20 11.43
C SER A 273 22.32 -11.21 11.70
N ARG A 274 23.03 -11.66 10.65
CA ARG A 274 24.18 -12.58 10.71
C ARG A 274 25.48 -11.91 10.27
N GLY A 275 25.46 -10.58 10.11
CA GLY A 275 26.62 -9.82 9.69
C GLY A 275 27.76 -9.93 10.70
N VAL A 276 28.98 -10.19 10.22
CA VAL A 276 30.19 -10.19 11.05
C VAL A 276 30.98 -8.92 10.83
N PRO A 277 31.61 -8.35 11.89
CA PRO A 277 32.30 -7.06 11.80
C PRO A 277 33.59 -7.08 10.96
N CYS A 278 34.14 -8.25 10.62
CA CYS A 278 35.40 -8.40 9.89
C CYS A 278 35.30 -8.31 8.36
N ILE A 279 34.20 -7.79 7.85
CA ILE A 279 33.99 -7.61 6.42
C ILE A 279 33.79 -6.11 6.16
N TYR A 280 34.72 -5.48 5.46
CA TYR A 280 34.56 -4.07 5.10
C TYR A 280 33.49 -3.91 4.02
N PRO A 281 32.53 -2.98 4.15
CA PRO A 281 31.40 -2.91 3.23
C PRO A 281 31.79 -2.66 1.77
N TYR A 282 32.53 -1.57 1.52
CA TYR A 282 32.94 -1.18 0.17
C TYR A 282 34.09 -0.18 0.22
N TYR A 283 35.14 -0.43 -0.56
CA TYR A 283 36.28 0.44 -0.65
C TYR A 283 36.90 0.40 -2.05
N ASP A 284 37.20 1.56 -2.62
CA ASP A 284 37.85 1.70 -3.93
C ASP A 284 37.25 0.81 -5.04
N GLY A 285 35.92 0.83 -5.19
CA GLY A 285 35.21 0.06 -6.22
C GLY A 285 35.03 -1.42 -5.90
N LYS A 286 35.42 -1.91 -4.70
CA LYS A 286 35.43 -3.32 -4.34
C LYS A 286 34.58 -3.58 -3.11
N TYR A 287 33.77 -4.65 -3.12
CA TYR A 287 33.09 -5.19 -1.93
C TYR A 287 34.05 -6.04 -1.14
N GLY A 288 34.11 -5.84 0.18
CA GLY A 288 34.99 -6.60 1.04
C GLY A 288 34.53 -8.06 1.24
N TRP A 289 35.48 -8.90 1.58
CA TRP A 289 35.32 -10.27 2.05
C TRP A 289 35.76 -10.41 3.50
N MET A 290 35.56 -11.57 4.09
CA MET A 290 36.06 -11.88 5.43
C MET A 290 37.58 -11.77 5.48
N GLU A 291 38.08 -10.89 6.33
CA GLU A 291 39.52 -10.65 6.46
C GLU A 291 40.20 -11.66 7.38
N ASN A 292 39.44 -12.26 8.31
CA ASN A 292 39.94 -13.31 9.15
C ASN A 292 39.77 -14.71 8.54
N PRO A 293 40.83 -15.45 8.23
CA PRO A 293 40.72 -16.79 7.66
C PRO A 293 40.12 -17.83 8.62
N GLU A 294 40.12 -17.57 9.94
CA GLU A 294 39.49 -18.44 10.94
C GLU A 294 37.94 -18.25 10.98
N GLN A 295 37.42 -17.20 10.36
CA GLN A 295 35.98 -16.95 10.30
C GLN A 295 35.27 -17.93 9.36
N SER A 296 34.10 -18.40 9.78
CA SER A 296 33.25 -19.27 8.95
C SER A 296 32.89 -18.63 7.60
N SER A 297 32.88 -19.43 6.54
CA SER A 297 32.49 -19.02 5.18
C SER A 297 30.99 -18.68 5.00
N GLU A 298 30.17 -18.83 6.04
CA GLU A 298 28.74 -18.49 5.97
C GLU A 298 28.47 -16.98 6.00
N SER A 299 29.43 -16.19 6.50
CA SER A 299 29.31 -14.74 6.57
C SER A 299 29.63 -14.10 5.21
N ARG A 300 28.84 -13.10 4.83
CA ARG A 300 28.92 -12.46 3.51
C ARG A 300 28.82 -10.94 3.66
N ASN A 301 29.24 -10.22 2.62
CA ASN A 301 29.12 -8.77 2.59
C ASN A 301 27.65 -8.35 2.43
N ASN A 302 27.07 -7.78 3.48
CA ASN A 302 25.67 -7.38 3.49
C ASN A 302 25.38 -6.28 2.47
N LEU A 303 26.27 -5.28 2.34
CA LEU A 303 26.06 -4.19 1.38
C LEU A 303 25.98 -4.70 -0.07
N TYR A 304 26.82 -5.70 -0.43
CA TYR A 304 26.72 -6.35 -1.73
C TYR A 304 25.33 -6.92 -1.97
N PHE A 305 24.76 -7.61 -0.98
CA PHE A 305 23.43 -8.21 -1.13
C PHE A 305 22.31 -7.19 -1.20
N PHE A 306 22.39 -6.08 -0.46
CA PHE A 306 21.42 -4.97 -0.60
C PHE A 306 21.49 -4.32 -1.99
N ASN A 307 22.68 -4.22 -2.57
CA ASN A 307 22.91 -3.59 -3.86
C ASN A 307 22.89 -4.56 -5.06
N ARG A 308 22.79 -5.87 -4.79
CA ARG A 308 22.86 -6.91 -5.81
C ARG A 308 21.70 -6.86 -6.79
N TYR A 309 20.50 -6.58 -6.32
CA TYR A 309 19.33 -6.52 -7.17
C TYR A 309 19.09 -5.07 -7.60
N LYS A 310 18.98 -4.91 -8.90
CA LYS A 310 18.60 -3.67 -9.55
C LYS A 310 17.28 -3.86 -10.27
N GLY A 311 16.54 -2.79 -10.43
CA GLY A 311 15.32 -2.80 -11.18
C GLY A 311 14.39 -1.67 -10.79
N SER A 312 13.31 -1.59 -11.52
CA SER A 312 12.26 -0.60 -11.31
C SER A 312 10.88 -1.22 -11.47
N ASN A 313 9.91 -0.64 -10.81
CA ASN A 313 8.49 -0.91 -11.04
C ASN A 313 7.80 0.41 -11.36
N ILE A 314 7.51 0.62 -12.63
CA ILE A 314 6.80 1.80 -13.11
C ILE A 314 5.32 1.49 -13.11
N THR A 315 4.55 2.20 -12.29
CA THR A 315 3.10 2.05 -12.20
C THR A 315 2.40 3.29 -12.71
N HIS A 316 1.45 3.11 -13.61
CA HIS A 316 0.48 4.11 -14.03
C HIS A 316 -0.90 3.73 -13.50
N TYR A 317 -1.58 4.66 -12.89
CA TYR A 317 -2.97 4.51 -12.43
C TYR A 317 -3.80 5.67 -12.90
N ASN A 318 -4.99 5.40 -13.39
CA ASN A 318 -5.99 6.42 -13.72
C ASN A 318 -7.37 5.97 -13.26
N ASN A 319 -8.15 6.94 -12.79
CA ASN A 319 -9.57 6.77 -12.47
C ASN A 319 -10.34 7.92 -13.06
N THR A 320 -11.34 7.62 -13.84
CA THR A 320 -12.20 8.59 -14.54
C THR A 320 -13.66 8.30 -14.22
N THR A 321 -14.35 9.26 -13.65
CA THR A 321 -15.79 9.21 -13.38
C THR A 321 -16.50 10.28 -14.18
N ALA A 322 -17.54 9.92 -14.93
CA ALA A 322 -18.50 10.85 -15.51
C ALA A 322 -19.84 10.67 -14.79
N PHE A 323 -20.54 11.75 -14.52
CA PHE A 323 -21.84 11.70 -13.85
C PHE A 323 -22.83 12.72 -14.39
N VAL A 324 -24.09 12.41 -14.18
CA VAL A 324 -25.22 13.28 -14.46
C VAL A 324 -26.20 13.28 -13.28
N ASN A 325 -26.66 14.47 -12.89
CA ASN A 325 -27.72 14.69 -11.91
C ASN A 325 -28.88 15.40 -12.59
N VAL A 326 -30.08 14.82 -12.48
CA VAL A 326 -31.30 15.38 -13.05
C VAL A 326 -32.31 15.61 -11.94
N LYS A 327 -32.75 16.86 -11.76
CA LYS A 327 -33.87 17.19 -10.89
C LYS A 327 -35.18 17.04 -11.69
N LEU A 328 -35.95 16.02 -11.35
CA LEU A 328 -37.24 15.73 -11.95
C LEU A 328 -38.37 16.38 -11.14
N PRO A 329 -39.58 16.51 -11.71
CA PRO A 329 -40.77 16.95 -10.96
C PRO A 329 -41.01 16.10 -9.70
N TRP A 330 -41.78 16.62 -8.73
CA TRP A 330 -42.20 15.96 -7.50
C TRP A 330 -41.06 15.62 -6.54
N ASN A 331 -40.00 16.44 -6.50
CA ASN A 331 -38.79 16.23 -5.65
C ASN A 331 -38.04 14.93 -5.94
N ILE A 332 -38.14 14.42 -7.16
CA ILE A 332 -37.35 13.26 -7.58
C ILE A 332 -36.00 13.75 -8.11
N ARG A 333 -34.93 13.09 -7.70
CA ARG A 333 -33.58 13.27 -8.25
C ARG A 333 -33.14 11.97 -8.90
N TYR A 334 -32.71 12.06 -10.12
CA TYR A 334 -32.04 10.97 -10.82
C TYR A 334 -30.55 11.24 -10.86
N HIS A 335 -29.75 10.26 -10.44
CA HIS A 335 -28.32 10.28 -10.56
C HIS A 335 -27.87 9.07 -11.39
N ALA A 336 -26.94 9.29 -12.33
CA ALA A 336 -26.23 8.22 -12.99
C ALA A 336 -24.74 8.56 -13.07
N SER A 337 -23.91 7.58 -12.88
CA SER A 337 -22.46 7.73 -12.94
C SER A 337 -21.81 6.49 -13.54
N PHE A 338 -20.76 6.72 -14.31
CA PHE A 338 -19.90 5.70 -14.89
C PHE A 338 -18.47 5.98 -14.48
N ASN A 339 -17.82 4.96 -13.91
CA ASN A 339 -16.42 5.00 -13.52
C ASN A 339 -15.61 4.01 -14.36
N TYR A 340 -14.45 4.43 -14.81
CA TYR A 340 -13.45 3.57 -15.41
C TYR A 340 -12.10 3.82 -14.74
N SER A 341 -11.52 2.78 -14.19
CA SER A 341 -10.16 2.83 -13.65
C SER A 341 -9.27 1.77 -14.28
N TRP A 342 -8.00 2.09 -14.46
CA TRP A 342 -7.01 1.15 -14.90
C TRP A 342 -5.69 1.38 -14.19
N ARG A 343 -4.94 0.30 -14.03
CA ARG A 343 -3.59 0.27 -13.49
C ARG A 343 -2.73 -0.58 -14.39
N ASP A 344 -1.64 0.01 -14.89
CA ASP A 344 -0.57 -0.69 -15.59
C ASP A 344 0.68 -0.62 -14.74
N ALA A 345 1.31 -1.76 -14.49
CA ALA A 345 2.60 -1.81 -13.82
C ALA A 345 3.57 -2.66 -14.64
N LEU A 346 4.74 -2.10 -14.90
CA LEU A 346 5.85 -2.76 -15.55
C LEU A 346 7.01 -2.84 -14.57
N GLN A 347 7.33 -4.06 -14.16
CA GLN A 347 8.47 -4.36 -13.32
C GLN A 347 9.59 -4.96 -14.17
N LYS A 348 10.80 -4.38 -14.05
CA LYS A 348 12.04 -4.90 -14.58
C LYS A 348 12.98 -5.21 -13.42
N GLN A 349 13.52 -6.40 -13.34
CA GLN A 349 14.41 -6.82 -12.25
C GLN A 349 15.54 -7.70 -12.76
N HIS A 350 16.76 -7.39 -12.32
CA HIS A 350 17.94 -8.19 -12.59
C HIS A 350 18.92 -8.14 -11.43
N PRO A 351 19.68 -9.22 -11.14
CA PRO A 351 20.81 -9.19 -10.24
C PRO A 351 22.05 -8.65 -10.94
N THR A 352 22.98 -8.13 -10.17
CA THR A 352 24.35 -7.83 -10.59
C THR A 352 25.31 -8.84 -10.00
N LEU A 353 26.35 -9.19 -10.77
CA LEU A 353 27.46 -10.00 -10.30
C LEU A 353 28.59 -9.10 -9.79
N GLY A 354 29.44 -9.64 -8.99
CA GLY A 354 30.62 -8.94 -8.47
C GLY A 354 31.59 -9.90 -7.80
N ASP A 355 32.75 -9.38 -7.48
CA ASP A 355 33.75 -10.10 -6.67
C ASP A 355 33.79 -9.54 -5.26
N ALA A 356 34.07 -10.38 -4.28
CA ALA A 356 34.40 -9.98 -2.94
C ALA A 356 35.92 -10.06 -2.73
N TYR A 357 36.47 -8.99 -2.21
CA TYR A 357 37.89 -8.73 -2.15
C TYR A 357 38.41 -8.77 -0.72
N SER A 358 39.52 -9.47 -0.49
CA SER A 358 40.23 -9.41 0.79
C SER A 358 41.26 -8.29 0.73
N PHE A 359 41.06 -7.28 1.54
CA PHE A 359 41.96 -6.14 1.63
C PHE A 359 43.23 -6.43 2.46
N SER A 360 43.15 -7.38 3.38
CA SER A 360 44.34 -7.79 4.13
C SER A 360 45.30 -8.65 3.31
N ARG A 361 44.79 -9.36 2.28
CA ARG A 361 45.57 -10.23 1.41
C ARG A 361 45.82 -9.68 0.01
N ASP A 362 45.17 -8.57 -0.34
CA ASP A 362 45.22 -7.91 -1.67
C ASP A 362 44.82 -8.86 -2.81
N GLU A 363 43.70 -9.58 -2.66
CA GLU A 363 43.26 -10.58 -3.64
C GLU A 363 41.73 -10.66 -3.74
N VAL A 364 41.23 -11.16 -4.88
CA VAL A 364 39.84 -11.60 -5.00
C VAL A 364 39.67 -12.87 -4.18
N ALA A 365 39.01 -12.76 -3.03
CA ALA A 365 38.83 -13.86 -2.09
C ALA A 365 37.62 -14.74 -2.40
N TYR A 366 36.60 -14.17 -3.02
CA TYR A 366 35.42 -14.90 -3.44
C TYR A 366 34.78 -14.24 -4.67
N SER A 367 34.34 -15.05 -5.60
CA SER A 367 33.65 -14.56 -6.78
C SER A 367 32.17 -14.92 -6.74
N TYR A 368 31.30 -13.91 -6.82
CA TYR A 368 29.88 -14.06 -7.10
C TYR A 368 29.60 -14.04 -8.61
N ASN A 369 30.64 -14.08 -9.46
CA ASN A 369 30.57 -14.00 -10.93
C ASN A 369 30.09 -15.31 -11.56
N ASP A 370 29.03 -15.90 -11.04
CA ASP A 370 28.36 -17.05 -11.63
C ASP A 370 27.35 -16.54 -12.67
N LEU A 371 27.73 -16.54 -13.93
CA LEU A 371 26.88 -16.08 -15.05
C LEU A 371 25.54 -16.82 -15.12
N SER A 372 25.48 -18.06 -14.61
CA SER A 372 24.22 -18.81 -14.54
C SER A 372 23.19 -18.19 -13.58
N LYS A 373 23.62 -17.29 -12.72
CA LYS A 373 22.77 -16.52 -11.79
C LYS A 373 22.29 -15.19 -12.36
N LEU A 374 22.80 -14.78 -13.51
CA LEU A 374 22.27 -13.62 -14.20
C LEU A 374 20.96 -13.96 -14.87
N TYR A 375 19.97 -13.15 -14.56
CA TYR A 375 18.67 -13.22 -15.20
C TYR A 375 18.08 -11.82 -15.36
N LEU A 376 17.16 -11.70 -16.29
CA LEU A 376 16.32 -10.53 -16.44
C LEU A 376 14.85 -10.97 -16.42
N THR A 377 14.09 -10.41 -15.51
CA THR A 377 12.66 -10.65 -15.42
C THR A 377 11.90 -9.38 -15.75
N TYR A 378 10.98 -9.48 -16.70
CA TYR A 378 9.93 -8.51 -16.92
C TYR A 378 8.61 -9.08 -16.43
N THR A 379 7.89 -8.29 -15.63
CA THR A 379 6.53 -8.58 -15.24
C THR A 379 5.65 -7.39 -15.57
N GLN A 380 4.64 -7.61 -16.40
CA GLN A 380 3.63 -6.62 -16.72
C GLN A 380 2.30 -7.06 -16.12
N THR A 381 1.64 -6.15 -15.41
CA THR A 381 0.29 -6.36 -14.89
C THR A 381 -0.61 -5.26 -15.40
N HIS A 382 -1.80 -5.63 -15.83
CA HIS A 382 -2.86 -4.71 -16.21
C HIS A 382 -4.12 -5.05 -15.43
N THR A 383 -4.69 -4.05 -14.75
CA THR A 383 -5.99 -4.14 -14.09
C THR A 383 -6.92 -3.11 -14.69
N GLY A 384 -8.01 -3.54 -15.29
CA GLY A 384 -9.06 -2.67 -15.83
C GLY A 384 -10.38 -2.89 -15.09
N ARG A 385 -11.03 -1.81 -14.67
CA ARG A 385 -12.31 -1.87 -13.96
C ARG A 385 -13.24 -0.82 -14.49
N TRP A 386 -14.49 -1.22 -14.80
CA TRP A 386 -15.57 -0.27 -14.98
C TRP A 386 -16.71 -0.52 -13.99
N GLU A 387 -17.36 0.53 -13.61
CA GLU A 387 -18.49 0.51 -12.68
C GLU A 387 -19.55 1.51 -13.13
N PHE A 388 -20.79 1.06 -13.19
CA PHE A 388 -21.95 1.89 -13.49
C PHE A 388 -22.87 1.89 -12.29
N GLN A 389 -23.33 3.06 -11.89
CA GLN A 389 -24.28 3.23 -10.80
C GLN A 389 -25.37 4.20 -11.21
N THR A 390 -26.62 3.92 -10.84
CA THR A 390 -27.73 4.84 -11.01
C THR A 390 -28.69 4.77 -9.84
N THR A 391 -29.24 5.93 -9.43
CA THR A 391 -30.22 6.04 -8.36
C THR A 391 -31.38 6.97 -8.74
N LEU A 392 -32.54 6.67 -8.19
CA LEU A 392 -33.70 7.56 -8.11
C LEU A 392 -33.95 7.84 -6.64
N ASP A 393 -33.89 9.11 -6.27
CA ASP A 393 -34.07 9.58 -4.90
C ASP A 393 -35.31 10.45 -4.83
N TRP A 394 -36.19 10.22 -3.88
CA TRP A 394 -37.35 11.02 -3.57
C TRP A 394 -37.38 11.42 -2.12
N ALA A 395 -37.78 12.65 -1.81
CA ALA A 395 -37.98 13.11 -0.42
C ALA A 395 -39.19 14.04 -0.33
N GLY A 396 -39.96 13.88 0.74
CA GLY A 396 -41.12 14.70 1.01
C GLY A 396 -41.37 14.87 2.50
N THR A 397 -41.82 16.09 2.86
CA THR A 397 -42.23 16.47 4.23
C THR A 397 -43.71 16.75 4.28
N TYR A 398 -44.45 16.06 5.13
CA TYR A 398 -45.89 16.15 5.30
C TYR A 398 -46.21 16.40 6.78
N GLY A 399 -46.31 17.66 7.15
CA GLY A 399 -46.50 18.07 8.55
C GLY A 399 -45.29 17.69 9.41
N LYS A 400 -45.47 16.70 10.31
CA LYS A 400 -44.39 16.20 11.15
C LYS A 400 -43.72 14.91 10.60
N HIS A 401 -44.11 14.51 9.39
CA HIS A 401 -43.61 13.28 8.76
C HIS A 401 -42.62 13.65 7.67
N ASP A 402 -41.37 13.20 7.82
CA ASP A 402 -40.34 13.28 6.80
C ASP A 402 -40.09 11.87 6.25
N ILE A 403 -40.23 11.72 4.96
CA ILE A 403 -40.06 10.42 4.28
C ILE A 403 -39.04 10.61 3.14
N SER A 404 -38.07 9.73 3.03
CA SER A 404 -37.28 9.62 1.82
C SER A 404 -37.22 8.17 1.32
N ALA A 405 -37.16 8.02 0.02
CA ALA A 405 -37.04 6.73 -0.66
C ALA A 405 -35.97 6.81 -1.74
N MET A 406 -35.19 5.77 -1.87
CA MET A 406 -34.18 5.61 -2.91
C MET A 406 -34.31 4.21 -3.52
N ALA A 407 -34.18 4.15 -4.85
CA ALA A 407 -33.99 2.89 -5.58
C ALA A 407 -32.75 3.03 -6.47
N GLY A 408 -31.95 1.98 -6.57
CA GLY A 408 -30.70 2.04 -7.32
C GLY A 408 -30.36 0.73 -7.99
N PHE A 409 -29.47 0.85 -8.97
CA PHE A 409 -28.84 -0.25 -9.69
C PHE A 409 -27.34 0.03 -9.77
N GLU A 410 -26.53 -1.01 -9.63
CA GLU A 410 -25.08 -0.98 -9.74
C GLU A 410 -24.62 -2.20 -10.52
N ALA A 411 -23.64 -2.02 -11.38
CA ALA A 411 -22.95 -3.12 -12.05
C ALA A 411 -21.48 -2.78 -12.21
N TYR A 412 -20.61 -3.75 -12.02
CA TYR A 412 -19.20 -3.57 -12.30
C TYR A 412 -18.54 -4.81 -12.87
N TYR A 413 -17.41 -4.61 -13.51
CA TYR A 413 -16.57 -5.64 -14.10
C TYR A 413 -15.11 -5.29 -13.86
N LEU A 414 -14.34 -6.27 -13.43
CA LEU A 414 -12.92 -6.20 -13.19
C LEU A 414 -12.22 -7.24 -14.06
N ASN A 415 -11.15 -6.83 -14.72
CA ASN A 415 -10.25 -7.69 -15.48
C ASN A 415 -8.82 -7.48 -14.99
N ASP A 416 -8.17 -8.57 -14.55
CA ASP A 416 -6.77 -8.60 -14.16
C ASP A 416 -6.00 -9.47 -15.13
N GLN A 417 -4.91 -8.92 -15.68
CA GLN A 417 -3.99 -9.61 -16.58
C GLN A 417 -2.58 -9.52 -16.04
N SER A 418 -1.83 -10.60 -16.15
CA SER A 418 -0.42 -10.65 -15.81
C SER A 418 0.35 -11.40 -16.89
N PHE A 419 1.49 -10.86 -17.25
CA PHE A 419 2.47 -11.48 -18.14
C PHE A 419 3.84 -11.36 -17.49
N ALA A 420 4.60 -12.45 -17.45
CA ALA A 420 5.96 -12.44 -16.97
C ALA A 420 6.87 -13.24 -17.91
N SER A 421 8.07 -12.74 -18.13
CA SER A 421 9.12 -13.42 -18.89
C SER A 421 10.44 -13.29 -18.14
N THR A 422 11.16 -14.40 -18.02
CA THR A 422 12.51 -14.45 -17.46
C THR A 422 13.45 -15.06 -18.47
N LYS A 423 14.56 -14.41 -18.73
CA LYS A 423 15.69 -14.94 -19.49
C LYS A 423 16.92 -15.06 -18.59
N THR A 424 17.73 -16.07 -18.84
CA THR A 424 19.04 -16.34 -18.20
C THR A 424 20.12 -16.51 -19.26
N GLY A 425 21.38 -16.59 -18.84
CA GLY A 425 22.49 -16.80 -19.77
C GLY A 425 23.06 -15.49 -20.35
N PHE A 426 22.96 -14.40 -19.59
CA PHE A 426 23.62 -13.14 -19.94
C PHE A 426 25.14 -13.29 -19.79
N GLU A 427 25.88 -12.67 -20.71
CA GLU A 427 27.35 -12.75 -20.73
C GLU A 427 28.01 -11.78 -19.73
N ASN A 428 27.29 -10.75 -19.28
CA ASN A 428 27.82 -9.73 -18.36
C ASN A 428 26.69 -8.92 -17.70
N ASN A 429 27.06 -8.05 -16.75
CA ASN A 429 26.15 -7.16 -16.01
C ASN A 429 25.65 -5.94 -16.78
N VAL A 430 26.14 -5.69 -17.98
CA VAL A 430 25.88 -4.45 -18.75
C VAL A 430 24.69 -4.63 -19.68
N LEU A 431 24.45 -5.86 -20.14
CA LEU A 431 23.39 -6.20 -21.07
C LEU A 431 22.08 -6.41 -20.33
N GLU A 432 21.24 -5.38 -20.32
CA GLU A 432 19.99 -5.34 -19.54
C GLU A 432 18.72 -5.44 -20.41
N GLU A 433 18.82 -6.00 -21.63
CA GLU A 433 17.67 -6.16 -22.53
C GLU A 433 17.41 -7.63 -22.88
N MET A 434 16.14 -7.98 -23.07
CA MET A 434 15.73 -9.36 -23.35
C MET A 434 16.32 -9.92 -24.65
N ASP A 435 16.61 -9.07 -25.63
CA ASP A 435 17.16 -9.49 -26.92
C ASP A 435 18.63 -9.91 -26.88
N ASN A 436 19.30 -9.62 -25.74
CA ASN A 436 20.71 -9.99 -25.55
C ASN A 436 20.93 -11.47 -25.26
N VAL A 437 19.85 -12.25 -25.10
CA VAL A 437 19.89 -13.69 -24.81
C VAL A 437 18.91 -14.43 -25.71
N LEU A 438 19.33 -15.55 -26.28
CA LEU A 438 18.53 -16.30 -27.25
C LEU A 438 17.40 -17.11 -26.61
N GLU A 439 17.57 -17.62 -25.38
CA GLU A 439 16.63 -18.54 -24.77
C GLU A 439 15.89 -17.93 -23.58
N ALA A 440 14.56 -18.07 -23.58
CA ALA A 440 13.74 -17.75 -22.42
C ALA A 440 13.72 -18.93 -21.45
N THR A 441 13.97 -18.66 -20.18
CA THR A 441 13.93 -19.69 -19.11
C THR A 441 12.49 -19.94 -18.65
N SER A 442 11.67 -18.89 -18.61
CA SER A 442 10.27 -18.98 -18.17
C SER A 442 9.44 -17.90 -18.85
N ILE A 443 8.27 -18.32 -19.30
CA ILE A 443 7.22 -17.41 -19.78
C ILE A 443 5.92 -17.84 -19.13
N SER A 444 5.20 -16.91 -18.53
CA SER A 444 3.91 -17.15 -17.90
C SER A 444 2.95 -16.01 -18.18
N GLY A 445 1.67 -16.34 -18.18
CA GLY A 445 0.61 -15.35 -18.30
C GLY A 445 -0.68 -15.87 -17.71
N SER A 446 -1.48 -14.96 -17.16
CA SER A 446 -2.77 -15.28 -16.59
C SER A 446 -3.74 -14.14 -16.80
N GLN A 447 -5.03 -14.47 -16.87
CA GLN A 447 -6.11 -13.50 -16.87
C GLN A 447 -7.22 -13.99 -15.97
N THR A 448 -7.79 -13.08 -15.18
CA THR A 448 -8.97 -13.35 -14.36
C THR A 448 -9.98 -12.23 -14.52
N ASP A 449 -11.26 -12.63 -14.45
CA ASP A 449 -12.39 -11.70 -14.59
C ASP A 449 -13.30 -11.82 -13.38
N TYR A 450 -13.87 -10.70 -12.99
CA TYR A 450 -14.88 -10.63 -11.97
C TYR A 450 -16.00 -9.66 -12.36
N ALA A 451 -17.25 -10.10 -12.23
CA ALA A 451 -18.42 -9.26 -12.48
C ALA A 451 -19.41 -9.35 -11.33
N ALA A 452 -20.04 -8.23 -11.01
CA ALA A 452 -21.16 -8.19 -10.07
C ALA A 452 -22.22 -7.18 -10.53
N ALA A 453 -23.45 -7.43 -10.10
CA ALA A 453 -24.57 -6.52 -10.32
C ALA A 453 -25.50 -6.54 -9.10
N SER A 454 -26.12 -5.41 -8.82
CA SER A 454 -26.94 -5.24 -7.63
C SER A 454 -28.14 -4.33 -7.91
N VAL A 455 -29.28 -4.66 -7.32
CA VAL A 455 -30.45 -3.79 -7.21
C VAL A 455 -30.66 -3.51 -5.73
N PHE A 456 -30.85 -2.25 -5.38
CA PHE A 456 -31.00 -1.87 -3.98
C PHE A 456 -32.02 -0.76 -3.78
N GLY A 457 -32.56 -0.68 -2.56
CA GLY A 457 -33.49 0.37 -2.17
C GLY A 457 -33.39 0.68 -0.69
N ARG A 458 -33.74 1.92 -0.36
CA ARG A 458 -33.77 2.46 1.00
C ARG A 458 -35.03 3.27 1.19
N VAL A 459 -35.66 3.11 2.35
CA VAL A 459 -36.70 4.02 2.83
C VAL A 459 -36.31 4.52 4.20
N THR A 460 -36.35 5.84 4.39
CA THR A 460 -36.17 6.47 5.71
C THR A 460 -37.45 7.19 6.10
N TYR A 461 -37.76 7.16 7.39
CA TYR A 461 -38.90 7.83 7.97
C TYR A 461 -38.50 8.53 9.25
N SER A 462 -38.93 9.77 9.40
CA SER A 462 -38.80 10.54 10.64
C SER A 462 -40.15 11.14 11.03
N TYR A 463 -40.52 11.01 12.29
CA TYR A 463 -41.69 11.67 12.87
C TYR A 463 -41.27 12.71 13.89
N ALA A 464 -41.65 13.97 13.64
CA ALA A 464 -41.34 15.12 14.47
C ALA A 464 -39.86 15.25 14.85
N ASP A 465 -38.97 14.71 14.06
CA ASP A 465 -37.51 14.59 14.32
C ASP A 465 -37.15 13.81 15.62
N LYS A 466 -38.14 13.10 16.20
CA LYS A 466 -38.00 12.32 17.42
C LYS A 466 -37.84 10.83 17.17
N TYR A 467 -38.69 10.26 16.29
CA TYR A 467 -38.75 8.83 16.00
C TYR A 467 -38.23 8.62 14.57
N LEU A 468 -37.22 7.80 14.46
CA LEU A 468 -36.50 7.56 13.21
C LEU A 468 -36.62 6.07 12.85
N ALA A 469 -36.84 5.76 11.59
CA ALA A 469 -36.82 4.41 11.07
C ALA A 469 -36.13 4.36 9.71
N GLU A 470 -35.41 3.29 9.42
CA GLU A 470 -34.78 3.05 8.13
C GLU A 470 -34.88 1.57 7.76
N VAL A 471 -35.23 1.30 6.53
CA VAL A 471 -35.23 -0.04 5.92
C VAL A 471 -34.38 0.00 4.67
N ASN A 472 -33.45 -0.94 4.55
CA ASN A 472 -32.66 -1.16 3.34
C ASN A 472 -32.89 -2.58 2.83
N LEU A 473 -32.96 -2.70 1.53
CA LEU A 473 -33.04 -3.99 0.82
C LEU A 473 -32.05 -3.97 -0.33
N ARG A 474 -31.20 -5.00 -0.41
CA ARG A 474 -30.22 -5.15 -1.47
C ARG A 474 -30.21 -6.57 -1.99
N TYR A 475 -30.20 -6.72 -3.31
CA TYR A 475 -30.13 -8.01 -4.01
C TYR A 475 -28.90 -8.03 -4.90
N ASP A 476 -27.88 -8.79 -4.50
CA ASP A 476 -26.54 -8.80 -5.11
C ASP A 476 -26.29 -10.09 -5.87
N GLY A 477 -25.75 -9.97 -7.08
CA GLY A 477 -25.22 -11.07 -7.87
C GLY A 477 -23.70 -10.95 -8.01
N SER A 478 -22.99 -12.10 -7.90
CA SER A 478 -21.53 -12.18 -8.01
C SER A 478 -21.11 -13.36 -8.89
N SER A 479 -20.22 -13.12 -9.85
CA SER A 479 -19.69 -14.17 -10.75
C SER A 479 -18.79 -15.19 -10.04
N ARG A 480 -18.37 -14.91 -8.79
CA ARG A 480 -17.57 -15.84 -7.97
C ARG A 480 -18.34 -17.08 -7.52
N PHE A 481 -19.69 -17.03 -7.62
CA PHE A 481 -20.56 -18.14 -7.24
C PHE A 481 -21.13 -18.85 -8.45
N ALA A 482 -21.43 -20.14 -8.30
CA ALA A 482 -22.11 -20.94 -9.30
C ALA A 482 -23.47 -20.32 -9.67
N ARG A 483 -23.95 -20.55 -10.89
CA ARG A 483 -25.15 -19.91 -11.46
C ARG A 483 -26.38 -19.97 -10.56
N GLN A 484 -26.59 -21.11 -9.89
CA GLN A 484 -27.75 -21.35 -9.00
C GLN A 484 -27.65 -20.63 -7.64
N SER A 485 -26.46 -20.22 -7.22
CA SER A 485 -26.18 -19.56 -5.92
C SER A 485 -25.61 -18.16 -6.07
N ARG A 486 -25.67 -17.59 -7.28
CA ARG A 486 -25.03 -16.32 -7.64
C ARG A 486 -25.65 -15.11 -6.96
N TRP A 487 -26.95 -15.17 -6.65
CA TRP A 487 -27.72 -14.05 -6.13
C TRP A 487 -28.07 -14.21 -4.66
N GLY A 488 -27.93 -13.16 -3.87
CA GLY A 488 -28.22 -13.12 -2.44
C GLY A 488 -29.01 -11.88 -2.04
N LEU A 489 -29.93 -12.02 -1.08
CA LEU A 489 -30.74 -10.94 -0.53
C LEU A 489 -30.20 -10.50 0.83
N PHE A 490 -30.02 -9.20 1.01
CA PHE A 490 -29.42 -8.56 2.18
C PHE A 490 -30.34 -7.46 2.73
N PRO A 491 -31.31 -7.81 3.60
CA PRO A 491 -32.18 -6.85 4.27
C PRO A 491 -31.50 -6.25 5.51
N SER A 492 -31.82 -4.99 5.80
CA SER A 492 -31.50 -4.37 7.09
C SER A 492 -32.55 -3.37 7.53
N PHE A 493 -32.67 -3.14 8.82
CA PHE A 493 -33.49 -2.08 9.39
C PHE A 493 -32.80 -1.42 10.57
N SER A 494 -33.14 -0.16 10.82
CA SER A 494 -32.78 0.52 12.06
C SER A 494 -33.93 1.39 12.56
N ALA A 495 -34.02 1.53 13.89
CA ALA A 495 -34.94 2.44 14.55
C ALA A 495 -34.16 3.32 15.53
N GLY A 496 -34.58 4.56 15.67
CA GLY A 496 -33.98 5.54 16.56
C GLY A 496 -35.02 6.35 17.31
N TRP A 497 -34.75 6.62 18.58
CA TRP A 497 -35.56 7.50 19.40
C TRP A 497 -34.67 8.59 19.99
N ARG A 498 -34.94 9.85 19.65
CA ARG A 498 -34.27 11.02 20.23
C ARG A 498 -34.99 11.41 21.52
N ILE A 499 -34.66 10.76 22.60
CA ILE A 499 -35.30 10.93 23.93
C ILE A 499 -35.13 12.36 24.41
N SER A 500 -33.98 13.00 24.12
CA SER A 500 -33.74 14.42 24.49
C SER A 500 -34.69 15.41 23.85
N GLN A 501 -35.42 15.03 22.77
CA GLN A 501 -36.45 15.88 22.14
C GLN A 501 -37.83 15.72 22.75
N GLU A 502 -37.99 14.82 23.76
CA GLU A 502 -39.26 14.67 24.45
C GLU A 502 -39.47 15.79 25.48
N ASP A 503 -40.74 16.15 25.69
CA ASP A 503 -41.11 17.29 26.52
C ASP A 503 -40.64 17.10 27.98
N PHE A 504 -40.56 15.86 28.47
CA PHE A 504 -40.13 15.55 29.84
C PHE A 504 -38.61 15.75 30.08
N LEU A 505 -37.79 15.89 29.00
CA LEU A 505 -36.36 16.20 29.11
C LEU A 505 -36.01 17.65 28.72
N LYS A 506 -36.96 18.42 28.21
CA LYS A 506 -36.72 19.82 27.88
C LYS A 506 -36.35 20.63 29.12
N GLY A 507 -35.26 21.38 29.05
CA GLY A 507 -34.77 22.20 30.16
C GLY A 507 -34.00 21.44 31.23
N THR A 508 -33.72 20.14 31.02
CA THR A 508 -32.80 19.37 31.86
C THR A 508 -31.35 19.52 31.36
N TRP A 509 -30.40 18.98 32.11
CA TRP A 509 -28.97 18.96 31.73
C TRP A 509 -28.64 17.99 30.60
N VAL A 510 -29.61 17.25 30.08
CA VAL A 510 -29.44 16.27 29.01
C VAL A 510 -29.64 16.93 27.64
N ASP A 511 -28.56 17.31 27.00
CA ASP A 511 -28.60 17.99 25.69
C ASP A 511 -28.89 17.03 24.54
N ASN A 512 -28.31 15.83 24.57
CA ASN A 512 -28.46 14.84 23.47
C ASN A 512 -28.51 13.41 24.05
N LEU A 513 -29.69 12.82 24.01
CA LEU A 513 -29.90 11.41 24.35
C LEU A 513 -30.69 10.74 23.24
N LYS A 514 -30.04 9.78 22.55
CA LYS A 514 -30.61 9.00 21.46
C LYS A 514 -30.43 7.51 21.70
N LEU A 515 -31.52 6.76 21.66
CA LEU A 515 -31.49 5.30 21.61
C LEU A 515 -31.55 4.85 20.16
N ARG A 516 -30.71 3.91 19.76
CA ARG A 516 -30.72 3.31 18.44
C ARG A 516 -30.69 1.79 18.50
N LEU A 517 -31.55 1.15 17.73
CA LEU A 517 -31.57 -0.28 17.50
C LEU A 517 -31.34 -0.54 16.01
N SER A 518 -30.50 -1.50 15.68
CA SER A 518 -30.25 -1.87 14.29
C SER A 518 -30.05 -3.37 14.14
N TRP A 519 -30.52 -3.91 13.02
CA TRP A 519 -30.31 -5.27 12.59
C TRP A 519 -30.05 -5.30 11.09
N GLY A 520 -29.19 -6.21 10.63
CA GLY A 520 -28.93 -6.38 9.22
C GLY A 520 -28.26 -7.72 8.92
N LYS A 521 -28.56 -8.24 7.71
CA LYS A 521 -27.88 -9.37 7.12
C LYS A 521 -26.88 -8.85 6.10
N LEU A 522 -25.63 -9.23 6.26
CA LEU A 522 -24.54 -8.93 5.32
C LEU A 522 -24.01 -10.22 4.71
N GLY A 523 -23.37 -10.13 3.57
CA GLY A 523 -22.69 -11.23 2.91
C GLY A 523 -21.20 -10.97 2.80
N ASN A 524 -20.44 -12.01 2.45
CA ASN A 524 -19.04 -11.91 2.10
C ASN A 524 -18.82 -12.71 0.79
N ASN A 525 -18.27 -12.05 -0.23
CA ASN A 525 -17.92 -12.64 -1.51
C ASN A 525 -16.40 -12.68 -1.75
N SER A 526 -15.58 -12.51 -0.70
CA SER A 526 -14.11 -12.57 -0.75
C SER A 526 -13.63 -14.03 -0.85
N ILE A 527 -13.98 -14.68 -1.97
CA ILE A 527 -13.48 -15.99 -2.40
C ILE A 527 -12.77 -15.83 -3.74
N GLY A 528 -12.00 -16.82 -4.17
CA GLY A 528 -11.32 -16.79 -5.46
C GLY A 528 -12.28 -16.73 -6.65
N ASN A 529 -11.82 -16.16 -7.74
CA ASN A 529 -12.55 -16.22 -9.00
C ASN A 529 -12.52 -17.68 -9.49
N TYR A 530 -13.69 -18.18 -9.94
CA TYR A 530 -13.85 -19.57 -10.48
C TYR A 530 -13.70 -20.72 -9.47
N ASP A 531 -13.60 -20.47 -8.15
CA ASP A 531 -13.49 -21.53 -7.12
C ASP A 531 -14.64 -22.55 -7.15
N TYR A 532 -15.77 -22.19 -7.76
CA TYR A 532 -16.91 -23.10 -7.94
C TYR A 532 -16.74 -24.10 -9.10
N LEU A 533 -15.67 -23.99 -9.90
CA LEU A 533 -15.38 -24.90 -10.99
C LEU A 533 -14.53 -26.07 -10.50
N SER A 534 -14.92 -27.27 -10.86
CA SER A 534 -14.08 -28.46 -10.69
C SER A 534 -13.01 -28.44 -11.78
N THR A 535 -11.77 -28.29 -11.42
CA THR A 535 -10.63 -28.25 -12.33
C THR A 535 -9.76 -29.49 -12.13
N TYR A 536 -9.17 -29.99 -13.23
CA TYR A 536 -8.16 -31.04 -13.17
C TYR A 536 -6.78 -30.38 -13.17
N ALA A 537 -5.94 -30.73 -12.18
CA ALA A 537 -4.54 -30.37 -12.21
C ALA A 537 -3.75 -31.46 -12.94
N SER A 538 -2.92 -31.06 -13.91
CA SER A 538 -1.97 -31.93 -14.59
C SER A 538 -0.61 -31.87 -13.90
N GLY A 539 0.22 -32.89 -14.06
CA GLY A 539 1.60 -32.90 -13.53
C GLY A 539 1.78 -33.66 -12.21
N TYR A 540 0.73 -34.25 -11.68
CA TYR A 540 0.87 -35.22 -10.59
C TYR A 540 1.24 -36.60 -11.16
N SER A 541 2.41 -37.13 -10.82
CA SER A 541 2.75 -38.55 -11.04
C SER A 541 2.18 -39.38 -9.89
N TYR A 542 1.38 -40.38 -10.19
CA TYR A 542 1.05 -41.41 -9.23
C TYR A 542 2.30 -42.31 -9.07
N PRO A 543 2.81 -42.50 -7.84
CA PRO A 543 3.77 -43.58 -7.63
C PRO A 543 3.05 -44.91 -7.83
N PHE A 544 3.39 -45.66 -8.87
CA PHE A 544 3.02 -47.03 -9.04
C PHE A 544 4.00 -47.91 -8.27
#